data_c6fbf3e1ff0203089f7a0513dd848879
#
_entry.id   c6fbf3e1ff0203089f7a0513dd848879
#
_cell.length_a   1.000
_cell.length_b   1.000
_cell.length_c   1.000
_cell.angle_alpha   90.00
_cell.angle_beta   90.00
_cell.angle_gamma   90.00
#
_symmetry.space_group_name_H-M   'P 1'
#
loop_
_entity.id
_entity.type
_entity.pdbx_description
1 polymer ?
#
loop_
_entity_poly.entity_id
_entity_poly.type
_entity_poly.pdbx_seq_one_letter_code
_entity_poly.pdbx_strand_id
1 'polypeptide(L)'
;MRAMILAAGRGERMRPLTDTLPKPLLRVGGQPLIVWHIRRLVAAGIADIVINHAWLGERIEAALGDGAAFGARLRYSPEPRALETAGGIAQALPQLGDAPFLVVNGDVWCDWDPAQAYAQAGALDAARGQAWLLMVDNPEHHPQGDFHLLENGVLAATGGRRLTYAGIGVYHPSLFAGVQPGTPARLAPLLVEAIARGTARGSRHDGRWVDVGTPQRLAELDAMLAGGTIGATGPGESAGRNTSES
;
A
#
# COMPACT_ATOMS: atom_id res chain seq x y z
N MET A 1 -10.53 9.68 4.66
CA MET A 1 -9.10 9.48 4.30
C MET A 1 -9.01 9.16 2.82
N ARG A 2 -7.96 9.62 2.13
CA ARG A 2 -7.60 9.19 0.78
C ARG A 2 -6.48 8.16 0.83
N ALA A 3 -6.38 7.35 -0.21
CA ALA A 3 -5.24 6.43 -0.38
C ALA A 3 -4.57 6.62 -1.73
N MET A 4 -3.32 6.20 -1.82
CA MET A 4 -2.58 6.08 -3.07
C MET A 4 -2.06 4.65 -3.22
N ILE A 5 -2.22 4.07 -4.41
CA ILE A 5 -1.59 2.80 -4.79
C ILE A 5 -0.47 3.12 -5.76
N LEU A 6 0.75 2.72 -5.42
CA LEU A 6 1.94 2.93 -6.25
C LEU A 6 2.03 1.84 -7.33
N ALA A 7 1.87 2.23 -8.58
CA ALA A 7 1.78 1.32 -9.72
C ALA A 7 2.66 1.73 -10.92
N ALA A 8 3.58 2.70 -10.76
CA ALA A 8 4.42 3.21 -11.85
C ALA A 8 5.65 2.34 -12.18
N GLY A 9 5.92 1.31 -11.38
CA GLY A 9 7.09 0.45 -11.56
C GLY A 9 7.05 -0.37 -12.85
N ARG A 10 8.19 -0.45 -13.58
CA ARG A 10 8.31 -1.24 -14.82
C ARG A 10 8.18 -2.75 -14.59
N GLY A 11 8.53 -3.25 -13.40
CA GLY A 11 8.48 -4.68 -13.09
C GLY A 11 9.55 -5.50 -13.82
N GLU A 12 10.76 -5.00 -13.96
CA GLU A 12 11.87 -5.65 -14.72
C GLU A 12 12.12 -7.10 -14.31
N ARG A 13 12.10 -7.39 -13.01
CA ARG A 13 12.33 -8.75 -12.48
C ARG A 13 11.19 -9.73 -12.78
N MET A 14 10.04 -9.23 -13.25
CA MET A 14 8.87 -10.04 -13.62
C MET A 14 8.83 -10.39 -15.10
N ARG A 15 9.82 -9.96 -15.91
CA ARG A 15 9.88 -10.29 -17.33
C ARG A 15 10.00 -11.80 -17.54
N PRO A 16 9.35 -12.35 -18.58
CA PRO A 16 8.65 -11.67 -19.68
C PRO A 16 7.18 -11.27 -19.36
N LEU A 17 6.63 -11.60 -18.19
CA LEU A 17 5.22 -11.36 -17.86
C LEU A 17 4.84 -9.87 -17.97
N THR A 18 5.78 -8.98 -17.61
CA THR A 18 5.56 -7.53 -17.62
C THR A 18 5.93 -6.85 -18.95
N ASP A 19 6.25 -7.58 -19.99
CA ASP A 19 6.49 -7.00 -21.32
C ASP A 19 5.19 -6.52 -21.97
N THR A 20 4.09 -7.22 -21.70
CA THR A 20 2.78 -6.94 -22.31
C THR A 20 1.68 -6.61 -21.29
N LEU A 21 1.88 -6.87 -20.01
CA LEU A 21 0.92 -6.60 -18.95
C LEU A 21 1.60 -5.87 -17.78
N PRO A 22 1.10 -4.69 -17.32
CA PRO A 22 1.73 -4.01 -16.21
C PRO A 22 1.60 -4.87 -14.93
N LYS A 23 2.64 -4.87 -14.09
CA LYS A 23 2.74 -5.72 -12.88
C LYS A 23 1.49 -5.68 -12.00
N PRO A 24 0.84 -4.52 -11.73
CA PRO A 24 -0.37 -4.47 -10.90
C PRO A 24 -1.55 -5.26 -11.47
N LEU A 25 -1.56 -5.55 -12.77
CA LEU A 25 -2.61 -6.34 -13.43
C LEU A 25 -2.29 -7.84 -13.49
N LEU A 26 -1.12 -8.29 -13.05
CA LEU A 26 -0.82 -9.74 -12.93
C LEU A 26 -1.83 -10.38 -11.98
N ARG A 27 -2.36 -11.53 -12.37
CA ARG A 27 -3.41 -12.22 -11.60
C ARG A 27 -2.83 -13.05 -10.48
N VAL A 28 -3.50 -13.03 -9.36
CA VAL A 28 -3.22 -13.84 -8.18
C VAL A 28 -4.52 -14.06 -7.41
N GLY A 29 -4.80 -15.28 -6.98
CA GLY A 29 -6.07 -15.61 -6.34
C GLY A 29 -7.28 -15.29 -7.22
N GLY A 30 -7.17 -15.51 -8.53
CA GLY A 30 -8.26 -15.31 -9.48
C GLY A 30 -8.52 -13.86 -9.94
N GLN A 31 -7.83 -12.84 -9.40
CA GLN A 31 -8.02 -11.43 -9.77
C GLN A 31 -6.69 -10.67 -9.87
N PRO A 32 -6.64 -9.49 -10.54
CA PRO A 32 -5.45 -8.66 -10.59
C PRO A 32 -4.94 -8.26 -9.19
N LEU A 33 -3.62 -8.20 -9.00
CA LEU A 33 -3.00 -7.86 -7.71
C LEU A 33 -3.51 -6.52 -7.16
N ILE A 34 -3.63 -5.50 -8.01
CA ILE A 34 -4.12 -4.17 -7.62
C ILE A 34 -5.58 -4.20 -7.13
N VAL A 35 -6.41 -5.14 -7.61
CA VAL A 35 -7.82 -5.25 -7.21
C VAL A 35 -7.93 -5.73 -5.76
N TRP A 36 -6.98 -6.51 -5.26
CA TRP A 36 -6.91 -6.86 -3.84
C TRP A 36 -6.78 -5.61 -2.97
N HIS A 37 -5.91 -4.67 -3.36
CA HIS A 37 -5.76 -3.41 -2.64
C HIS A 37 -7.03 -2.57 -2.69
N ILE A 38 -7.60 -2.37 -3.89
CA ILE A 38 -8.81 -1.55 -4.06
C ILE A 38 -9.94 -2.09 -3.18
N ARG A 39 -10.23 -3.40 -3.23
CA ARG A 39 -11.30 -4.01 -2.44
C ARG A 39 -11.09 -3.88 -0.94
N ARG A 40 -9.84 -4.07 -0.47
CA ARG A 40 -9.51 -3.95 0.95
C ARG A 40 -9.62 -2.50 1.44
N LEU A 41 -9.18 -1.55 0.63
CA LEU A 41 -9.33 -0.12 0.94
C LEU A 41 -10.81 0.27 1.02
N VAL A 42 -11.62 -0.14 0.05
CA VAL A 42 -13.06 0.12 0.03
C VAL A 42 -13.75 -0.53 1.24
N ALA A 43 -13.43 -1.78 1.56
CA ALA A 43 -13.97 -2.46 2.73
C ALA A 43 -13.62 -1.73 4.05
N ALA A 44 -12.48 -1.05 4.10
CA ALA A 44 -12.07 -0.20 5.23
C ALA A 44 -12.66 1.22 5.18
N GLY A 45 -13.56 1.52 4.24
CA GLY A 45 -14.17 2.85 4.09
C GLY A 45 -13.28 3.88 3.35
N ILE A 46 -12.17 3.44 2.73
CA ILE A 46 -11.27 4.30 1.96
C ILE A 46 -11.59 4.14 0.47
N ALA A 47 -12.59 4.87 -0.01
CA ALA A 47 -13.07 4.76 -1.39
C ALA A 47 -12.40 5.75 -2.38
N ASP A 48 -11.81 6.86 -1.89
CA ASP A 48 -11.06 7.82 -2.73
C ASP A 48 -9.62 7.34 -2.89
N ILE A 49 -9.27 6.84 -4.08
CA ILE A 49 -7.97 6.21 -4.33
C ILE A 49 -7.30 6.88 -5.53
N VAL A 50 -6.04 7.27 -5.38
CA VAL A 50 -5.17 7.75 -6.45
C VAL A 50 -4.23 6.61 -6.86
N ILE A 51 -4.07 6.38 -8.17
CA ILE A 51 -3.16 5.38 -8.71
C ILE A 51 -2.16 6.09 -9.62
N ASN A 52 -0.87 6.08 -9.27
CA ASN A 52 0.13 6.53 -10.22
C ASN A 52 0.54 5.39 -11.17
N HIS A 53 0.91 5.74 -12.37
CA HIS A 53 1.38 4.77 -13.36
C HIS A 53 2.34 5.41 -14.36
N ALA A 54 3.19 4.58 -14.98
CA ALA A 54 4.08 4.96 -16.07
C ALA A 54 4.03 3.90 -17.17
N TRP A 55 4.64 2.75 -16.95
CA TRP A 55 4.70 1.67 -17.93
C TRP A 55 3.33 1.03 -18.16
N LEU A 56 2.86 1.02 -19.40
CA LEU A 56 1.55 0.47 -19.79
C LEU A 56 0.38 1.02 -18.95
N GLY A 57 0.47 2.28 -18.50
CA GLY A 57 -0.51 2.90 -17.63
C GLY A 57 -1.92 2.91 -18.19
N GLU A 58 -2.08 3.13 -19.50
CA GLU A 58 -3.37 3.08 -20.18
C GLU A 58 -4.09 1.72 -20.01
N ARG A 59 -3.34 0.62 -19.88
CA ARG A 59 -3.92 -0.70 -19.59
C ARG A 59 -4.47 -0.78 -18.17
N ILE A 60 -3.85 -0.09 -17.20
CA ILE A 60 -4.36 0.00 -15.82
C ILE A 60 -5.67 0.78 -15.83
N GLU A 61 -5.70 1.94 -16.48
CA GLU A 61 -6.91 2.77 -16.62
C GLU A 61 -8.04 2.01 -17.33
N ALA A 62 -7.75 1.35 -18.45
CA ALA A 62 -8.73 0.56 -19.18
C ALA A 62 -9.29 -0.62 -18.38
N ALA A 63 -8.48 -1.25 -17.53
CA ALA A 63 -8.89 -2.40 -16.73
C ALA A 63 -9.72 -2.03 -15.49
N LEU A 64 -9.48 -0.86 -14.90
CA LEU A 64 -10.07 -0.46 -13.63
C LEU A 64 -11.16 0.63 -13.79
N GLY A 65 -11.16 1.37 -14.90
CA GLY A 65 -12.09 2.47 -15.16
C GLY A 65 -12.04 3.54 -14.07
N ASP A 66 -13.18 4.10 -13.74
CA ASP A 66 -13.35 5.08 -12.65
C ASP A 66 -13.43 4.45 -11.24
N GLY A 67 -13.40 3.11 -11.17
CA GLY A 67 -13.49 2.36 -9.92
C GLY A 67 -14.90 2.06 -9.45
N ALA A 68 -15.95 2.50 -10.13
CA ALA A 68 -17.34 2.29 -9.70
C ALA A 68 -17.67 0.80 -9.54
N ALA A 69 -17.13 -0.07 -10.40
CA ALA A 69 -17.28 -1.53 -10.32
C ALA A 69 -16.74 -2.14 -9.02
N PHE A 70 -15.88 -1.43 -8.29
CA PHE A 70 -15.29 -1.85 -7.02
C PHE A 70 -15.87 -1.07 -5.82
N GLY A 71 -16.78 -0.10 -6.04
CA GLY A 71 -17.24 0.83 -5.02
C GLY A 71 -16.21 1.92 -4.67
N ALA A 72 -15.20 2.12 -5.51
CA ALA A 72 -14.17 3.14 -5.37
C ALA A 72 -14.41 4.34 -6.28
N ARG A 73 -13.72 5.44 -6.01
CA ARG A 73 -13.52 6.58 -6.91
C ARG A 73 -12.03 6.64 -7.23
N LEU A 74 -11.65 6.11 -8.40
CA LEU A 74 -10.27 6.09 -8.85
C LEU A 74 -9.91 7.37 -9.58
N ARG A 75 -8.76 7.92 -9.26
CA ARG A 75 -8.10 8.99 -10.01
C ARG A 75 -6.71 8.53 -10.37
N TYR A 76 -6.25 8.93 -11.54
CA TYR A 76 -4.96 8.53 -12.05
C TYR A 76 -3.97 9.69 -12.02
N SER A 77 -2.71 9.37 -11.70
CA SER A 77 -1.57 10.28 -11.75
C SER A 77 -0.54 9.72 -12.73
N PRO A 78 -0.70 10.03 -14.04
CA PRO A 78 0.22 9.52 -15.05
C PRO A 78 1.61 10.16 -14.91
N GLU A 79 2.65 9.33 -15.04
CA GLU A 79 4.05 9.74 -15.02
C GLU A 79 4.64 9.51 -16.41
N PRO A 80 5.18 10.53 -17.11
CA PRO A 80 5.85 10.37 -18.41
C PRO A 80 7.04 9.40 -18.35
N ARG A 81 7.62 9.29 -17.16
CA ARG A 81 8.64 8.31 -16.75
C ARG A 81 8.45 8.04 -15.27
N ALA A 82 8.90 6.89 -14.78
CA ALA A 82 8.83 6.57 -13.36
C ALA A 82 9.57 7.64 -12.52
N LEU A 83 8.87 8.24 -11.56
CA LEU A 83 9.36 9.32 -10.71
C LEU A 83 9.92 8.82 -9.38
N GLU A 84 10.11 7.52 -9.21
CA GLU A 84 10.40 6.91 -7.93
C GLU A 84 9.27 7.17 -6.92
N THR A 85 9.38 6.63 -5.71
CA THR A 85 8.25 6.65 -4.76
C THR A 85 7.88 8.06 -4.31
N ALA A 86 8.83 8.85 -3.84
CA ALA A 86 8.54 10.19 -3.32
C ALA A 86 8.16 11.18 -4.43
N GLY A 87 8.76 11.07 -5.60
CA GLY A 87 8.41 11.90 -6.75
C GLY A 87 7.00 11.63 -7.25
N GLY A 88 6.59 10.35 -7.33
CA GLY A 88 5.23 9.97 -7.69
C GLY A 88 4.20 10.46 -6.67
N ILE A 89 4.50 10.36 -5.37
CA ILE A 89 3.63 10.90 -4.32
C ILE A 89 3.52 12.42 -4.42
N ALA A 90 4.65 13.13 -4.57
CA ALA A 90 4.67 14.59 -4.68
C ALA A 90 3.84 15.09 -5.88
N GLN A 91 3.91 14.39 -7.02
CA GLN A 91 3.08 14.69 -8.19
C GLN A 91 1.59 14.49 -7.91
N ALA A 92 1.24 13.50 -7.10
CA ALA A 92 -0.14 13.15 -6.77
C ALA A 92 -0.73 13.99 -5.61
N LEU A 93 0.06 14.79 -4.88
CA LEU A 93 -0.41 15.58 -3.73
C LEU A 93 -1.64 16.44 -4.02
N PRO A 94 -1.78 17.14 -5.17
CA PRO A 94 -2.99 17.90 -5.47
C PRO A 94 -4.28 17.05 -5.47
N GLN A 95 -4.16 15.74 -5.76
CA GLN A 95 -5.28 14.80 -5.73
C GLN A 95 -5.45 14.16 -4.34
N LEU A 96 -4.39 14.04 -3.55
CA LEU A 96 -4.39 13.48 -2.19
C LEU A 96 -4.89 14.49 -1.15
N GLY A 97 -4.61 15.79 -1.34
CA GLY A 97 -5.04 16.88 -0.45
C GLY A 97 -4.10 17.10 0.72
N ASP A 98 -4.56 17.92 1.69
CA ASP A 98 -3.73 18.44 2.78
C ASP A 98 -3.78 17.60 4.07
N ALA A 99 -4.67 16.60 4.15
CA ALA A 99 -4.78 15.69 5.28
C ALA A 99 -3.86 14.47 5.10
N PRO A 100 -3.46 13.80 6.19
CA PRO A 100 -2.72 12.55 6.10
C PRO A 100 -3.42 11.51 5.22
N PHE A 101 -2.66 10.78 4.43
CA PHE A 101 -3.14 9.80 3.47
C PHE A 101 -2.38 8.47 3.58
N LEU A 102 -3.02 7.39 3.19
CA LEU A 102 -2.45 6.05 3.13
C LEU A 102 -1.76 5.82 1.78
N VAL A 103 -0.57 5.25 1.78
CA VAL A 103 0.12 4.77 0.57
C VAL A 103 0.33 3.27 0.68
N VAL A 104 0.05 2.57 -0.41
CA VAL A 104 0.27 1.13 -0.54
C VAL A 104 1.08 0.86 -1.81
N ASN A 105 2.17 0.12 -1.70
CA ASN A 105 2.89 -0.37 -2.87
C ASN A 105 2.02 -1.38 -3.62
N GLY A 106 1.81 -1.16 -4.91
CA GLY A 106 0.96 -2.02 -5.74
C GLY A 106 1.53 -3.42 -6.02
N ASP A 107 2.76 -3.68 -5.56
CA ASP A 107 3.46 -4.95 -5.74
C ASP A 107 3.65 -5.75 -4.45
N VAL A 108 2.98 -5.38 -3.38
CA VAL A 108 2.92 -6.17 -2.15
C VAL A 108 1.53 -6.79 -1.98
N TRP A 109 1.43 -7.86 -1.25
CA TRP A 109 0.19 -8.37 -0.70
C TRP A 109 0.33 -8.50 0.82
N CYS A 110 -0.68 -8.04 1.57
CA CYS A 110 -0.63 -8.02 3.03
C CYS A 110 -2.04 -8.22 3.58
N ASP A 111 -2.20 -8.99 4.66
CA ASP A 111 -3.48 -9.17 5.34
C ASP A 111 -3.76 -8.11 6.42
N TRP A 112 -2.88 -7.11 6.58
CA TRP A 112 -3.09 -5.96 7.46
C TRP A 112 -4.40 -5.23 7.12
N ASP A 113 -5.18 -4.88 8.14
CA ASP A 113 -6.46 -4.18 7.97
C ASP A 113 -6.24 -2.67 7.71
N PRO A 114 -6.59 -2.15 6.51
CA PRO A 114 -6.42 -0.73 6.19
C PRO A 114 -7.25 0.22 7.06
N ALA A 115 -8.27 -0.27 7.78
CA ALA A 115 -9.03 0.56 8.72
C ALA A 115 -8.15 1.11 9.86
N GLN A 116 -7.07 0.41 10.21
CA GLN A 116 -6.10 0.89 11.20
C GLN A 116 -5.40 2.19 10.78
N ALA A 117 -5.37 2.50 9.48
CA ALA A 117 -4.77 3.75 8.97
C ALA A 117 -5.43 5.01 9.53
N TYR A 118 -6.73 4.95 9.88
CA TYR A 118 -7.41 6.12 10.45
C TYR A 118 -6.82 6.55 11.80
N ALA A 119 -6.52 5.58 12.67
CA ALA A 119 -5.88 5.87 13.96
C ALA A 119 -4.47 6.45 13.77
N GLN A 120 -3.72 5.91 12.81
CA GLN A 120 -2.37 6.39 12.50
C GLN A 120 -2.41 7.81 11.92
N ALA A 121 -3.35 8.09 11.02
CA ALA A 121 -3.52 9.41 10.44
C ALA A 121 -3.88 10.47 11.48
N GLY A 122 -4.73 10.12 12.46
CA GLY A 122 -5.11 11.02 13.55
C GLY A 122 -3.95 11.39 14.48
N ALA A 123 -2.86 10.61 14.46
CA ALA A 123 -1.65 10.85 15.24
C ALA A 123 -0.58 11.66 14.48
N LEU A 124 -0.79 11.92 13.16
CA LEU A 124 0.17 12.66 12.34
C LEU A 124 -0.17 14.15 12.26
N ASP A 125 0.86 14.96 12.34
CA ASP A 125 0.83 16.41 12.08
C ASP A 125 2.15 16.87 11.43
N ALA A 126 2.18 18.12 10.94
CA ALA A 126 3.33 18.66 10.22
C ALA A 126 4.61 18.77 11.07
N ALA A 127 4.50 18.88 12.39
CA ALA A 127 5.61 19.16 13.29
C ALA A 127 6.10 17.93 14.09
N ARG A 128 5.15 17.07 14.51
CA ARG A 128 5.42 16.02 15.50
C ARG A 128 5.39 14.61 14.92
N GLY A 129 4.71 14.41 13.79
CA GLY A 129 4.55 13.10 13.18
C GLY A 129 4.29 13.23 11.69
N GLN A 130 5.29 12.95 10.86
CA GLN A 130 5.17 13.08 9.41
C GLN A 130 4.95 11.75 8.70
N ALA A 131 5.31 10.63 9.34
CA ALA A 131 5.17 9.29 8.77
C ALA A 131 4.84 8.23 9.82
N TRP A 132 4.00 7.29 9.42
CA TRP A 132 3.85 6.00 10.09
C TRP A 132 4.05 4.88 9.07
N LEU A 133 4.86 3.87 9.42
CA LEU A 133 5.21 2.75 8.54
C LEU A 133 4.74 1.43 9.14
N LEU A 134 4.17 0.58 8.30
CA LEU A 134 3.97 -0.84 8.63
C LEU A 134 5.30 -1.56 8.44
N MET A 135 5.76 -2.24 9.49
CA MET A 135 7.02 -2.99 9.48
C MET A 135 6.73 -4.48 9.57
N VAL A 136 7.52 -5.28 8.87
CA VAL A 136 7.44 -6.75 8.88
C VAL A 136 8.79 -7.36 9.20
N ASP A 137 8.81 -8.61 9.58
CA ASP A 137 10.04 -9.38 9.73
C ASP A 137 10.80 -9.43 8.40
N ASN A 138 12.12 -9.47 8.50
CA ASN A 138 12.97 -9.44 7.33
C ASN A 138 12.81 -10.73 6.52
N PRO A 139 12.37 -10.65 5.25
CA PRO A 139 12.32 -11.80 4.39
C PRO A 139 13.73 -12.27 4.00
N GLU A 140 13.87 -13.51 3.58
CA GLU A 140 15.16 -14.11 3.20
C GLU A 140 15.95 -13.28 2.17
N HIS A 141 15.25 -12.65 1.24
CA HIS A 141 15.86 -11.82 0.19
C HIS A 141 16.21 -10.40 0.66
N HIS A 142 15.83 -10.01 1.88
CA HIS A 142 16.17 -8.72 2.51
C HIS A 142 16.48 -8.87 4.00
N PRO A 143 17.51 -9.69 4.36
CA PRO A 143 17.76 -10.08 5.75
C PRO A 143 18.21 -8.92 6.65
N GLN A 144 18.69 -7.83 6.07
CA GLN A 144 19.17 -6.69 6.85
C GLN A 144 18.05 -5.73 7.26
N GLY A 145 16.87 -5.78 6.62
CA GLY A 145 15.78 -4.85 6.86
C GLY A 145 16.12 -3.39 6.54
N ASP A 146 15.19 -2.48 6.82
CA ASP A 146 15.28 -1.06 6.46
C ASP A 146 15.53 -0.17 7.68
N PHE A 147 14.67 -0.27 8.71
CA PHE A 147 14.67 0.65 9.85
C PHE A 147 14.57 -0.08 11.19
N HIS A 148 15.08 0.56 12.24
CA HIS A 148 14.94 0.07 13.60
C HIS A 148 13.62 0.53 14.20
N LEU A 149 12.85 -0.40 14.78
CA LEU A 149 11.60 -0.12 15.50
C LEU A 149 11.83 -0.29 17.01
N LEU A 150 11.62 0.78 17.76
CA LEU A 150 11.69 0.77 19.21
C LEU A 150 10.36 0.28 19.82
N GLU A 151 10.37 -0.19 21.07
CA GLU A 151 9.18 -0.69 21.77
C GLU A 151 8.04 0.32 21.88
N ASN A 152 8.37 1.61 21.95
CA ASN A 152 7.40 2.72 21.98
C ASN A 152 6.85 3.10 20.59
N GLY A 153 7.17 2.33 19.54
CA GLY A 153 6.71 2.57 18.18
C GLY A 153 7.43 3.71 17.44
N VAL A 154 8.54 4.22 17.97
CA VAL A 154 9.39 5.21 17.26
C VAL A 154 10.33 4.46 16.33
N LEU A 155 10.48 4.96 15.09
CA LEU A 155 11.52 4.50 14.18
C LEU A 155 12.83 5.23 14.49
N ALA A 156 13.93 4.50 14.49
CA ALA A 156 15.24 5.00 14.90
C ALA A 156 16.34 4.57 13.91
N ALA A 157 17.47 5.31 13.95
CA ALA A 157 18.65 4.95 13.16
C ALA A 157 19.37 3.71 13.73
N THR A 158 19.29 3.51 15.04
CA THR A 158 19.92 2.41 15.78
C THR A 158 19.05 1.97 16.96
N GLY A 159 19.33 0.80 17.51
CA GLY A 159 18.59 0.25 18.65
C GLY A 159 17.30 -0.46 18.22
N GLY A 160 16.70 -1.23 19.13
CA GLY A 160 15.52 -2.02 18.81
C GLY A 160 15.76 -3.08 17.74
N ARG A 161 14.66 -3.63 17.22
CA ARG A 161 14.70 -4.63 16.16
C ARG A 161 14.71 -3.94 14.78
N ARG A 162 15.65 -4.31 13.91
CA ARG A 162 15.67 -3.84 12.54
C ARG A 162 14.71 -4.69 11.70
N LEU A 163 13.76 -4.05 11.05
CA LEU A 163 12.66 -4.66 10.31
C LEU A 163 12.58 -4.10 8.89
N THR A 164 11.87 -4.81 8.03
CA THR A 164 11.59 -4.39 6.65
C THR A 164 10.34 -3.51 6.61
N TYR A 165 10.40 -2.42 5.85
CA TYR A 165 9.23 -1.60 5.52
C TYR A 165 8.31 -2.37 4.56
N ALA A 166 7.07 -2.59 4.98
CA ALA A 166 6.11 -3.44 4.25
C ALA A 166 5.59 -2.82 2.95
N GLY A 167 6.00 -1.59 2.59
CA GLY A 167 5.41 -0.87 1.47
C GLY A 167 4.01 -0.31 1.76
N ILE A 168 3.63 -0.20 3.03
CA ILE A 168 2.36 0.37 3.50
C ILE A 168 2.68 1.43 4.55
N GLY A 169 2.26 2.69 4.31
CA GLY A 169 2.54 3.77 5.24
C GLY A 169 1.50 4.88 5.19
N VAL A 170 1.31 5.58 6.30
CA VAL A 170 0.50 6.78 6.37
C VAL A 170 1.42 7.98 6.46
N TYR A 171 1.17 8.98 5.64
CA TYR A 171 2.04 10.13 5.52
C TYR A 171 1.26 11.44 5.66
N HIS A 172 1.85 12.40 6.34
CA HIS A 172 1.43 13.78 6.29
C HIS A 172 2.04 14.45 5.05
N PRO A 173 1.30 15.27 4.29
CA PRO A 173 1.81 15.92 3.06
C PRO A 173 3.11 16.70 3.26
N SER A 174 3.34 17.27 4.45
CA SER A 174 4.56 18.04 4.77
C SER A 174 5.85 17.24 4.63
N LEU A 175 5.81 15.91 4.68
CA LEU A 175 6.99 15.07 4.43
C LEU A 175 7.56 15.29 3.02
N PHE A 176 6.71 15.66 2.07
CA PHE A 176 7.05 15.81 0.66
C PHE A 176 7.24 17.28 0.24
N ALA A 177 7.18 18.25 1.18
CA ALA A 177 7.23 19.69 0.87
C ALA A 177 8.49 20.12 0.10
N GLY A 178 9.60 19.41 0.26
CA GLY A 178 10.85 19.66 -0.47
C GLY A 178 10.99 18.94 -1.81
N VAL A 179 10.01 18.12 -2.21
CA VAL A 179 10.05 17.34 -3.45
C VAL A 179 9.32 18.09 -4.57
N GLN A 180 10.03 18.41 -5.65
CA GLN A 180 9.41 19.06 -6.80
C GLN A 180 8.56 18.06 -7.60
N PRO A 181 7.28 18.36 -7.89
CA PRO A 181 6.45 17.54 -8.77
C PRO A 181 7.11 17.30 -10.13
N GLY A 182 6.98 16.09 -10.67
CA GLY A 182 7.58 15.70 -11.94
C GLY A 182 9.08 15.37 -11.90
N THR A 183 9.71 15.44 -10.71
CA THR A 183 11.11 15.11 -10.52
C THR A 183 11.27 13.76 -9.81
N PRO A 184 12.12 12.84 -10.31
CA PRO A 184 12.40 11.58 -9.63
C PRO A 184 12.98 11.81 -8.23
N ALA A 185 12.34 11.23 -7.22
CA ALA A 185 12.79 11.29 -5.84
C ALA A 185 12.48 9.99 -5.10
N ARG A 186 13.47 9.47 -4.37
CA ARG A 186 13.32 8.28 -3.53
C ARG A 186 12.70 8.63 -2.19
N LEU A 187 11.87 7.72 -1.66
CA LEU A 187 11.24 7.90 -0.35
C LEU A 187 12.23 7.71 0.81
N ALA A 188 13.17 6.78 0.69
CA ALA A 188 14.06 6.41 1.78
C ALA A 188 14.85 7.61 2.38
N PRO A 189 15.42 8.55 1.63
CA PRO A 189 16.09 9.72 2.19
C PRO A 189 15.16 10.59 3.05
N LEU A 190 13.90 10.78 2.65
CA LEU A 190 12.91 11.54 3.41
C LEU A 190 12.57 10.85 4.72
N LEU A 191 12.44 9.52 4.70
CA LEU A 191 12.20 8.73 5.91
C LEU A 191 13.40 8.77 6.86
N VAL A 192 14.62 8.65 6.35
CA VAL A 192 15.86 8.78 7.17
C VAL A 192 15.89 10.14 7.87
N GLU A 193 15.55 11.22 7.16
CA GLU A 193 15.48 12.56 7.74
C GLU A 193 14.35 12.69 8.78
N ALA A 194 13.16 12.14 8.50
CA ALA A 194 12.05 12.13 9.45
C ALA A 194 12.38 11.30 10.71
N ILE A 195 13.07 10.17 10.55
CA ILE A 195 13.58 9.35 11.66
C ILE A 195 14.58 10.14 12.50
N ALA A 196 15.53 10.83 11.86
CA ALA A 196 16.53 11.65 12.57
C ALA A 196 15.88 12.79 13.38
N ARG A 197 14.75 13.33 12.90
CA ARG A 197 13.95 14.35 13.59
C ARG A 197 12.98 13.78 14.64
N GLY A 198 12.85 12.44 14.74
CA GLY A 198 11.89 11.80 15.65
C GLY A 198 10.43 11.94 15.19
N THR A 199 10.18 12.25 13.92
CA THR A 199 8.83 12.45 13.34
C THR A 199 8.30 11.24 12.57
N ALA A 200 9.01 10.09 12.62
CA ALA A 200 8.61 8.83 12.01
C ALA A 200 8.31 7.76 13.07
N ARG A 201 7.19 7.10 12.93
CA ARG A 201 6.72 6.01 13.77
C ARG A 201 6.43 4.77 12.94
N GLY A 202 6.20 3.63 13.60
CA GLY A 202 5.84 2.40 12.93
C GLY A 202 5.21 1.40 13.88
N SER A 203 4.64 0.35 13.30
CA SER A 203 4.16 -0.82 14.05
C SER A 203 4.58 -2.08 13.31
N ARG A 204 4.94 -3.13 14.06
CA ARG A 204 5.20 -4.44 13.49
C ARG A 204 3.88 -5.14 13.17
N HIS A 205 3.84 -5.77 12.00
CA HIS A 205 2.78 -6.64 11.56
C HIS A 205 3.26 -8.09 11.62
N ASP A 206 2.53 -8.93 12.34
CA ASP A 206 2.85 -10.35 12.52
C ASP A 206 2.04 -11.26 11.59
N GLY A 207 1.19 -10.69 10.74
CA GLY A 207 0.38 -11.40 9.78
C GLY A 207 1.15 -11.74 8.49
N ARG A 208 0.41 -12.07 7.46
CA ARG A 208 0.97 -12.45 6.16
C ARG A 208 1.31 -11.22 5.33
N TRP A 209 2.51 -11.21 4.82
CA TRP A 209 3.01 -10.20 3.89
C TRP A 209 3.87 -10.86 2.82
N VAL A 210 3.70 -10.47 1.58
CA VAL A 210 4.46 -10.96 0.42
C VAL A 210 4.81 -9.79 -0.49
N ASP A 211 6.11 -9.62 -0.76
CA ASP A 211 6.61 -8.78 -1.85
C ASP A 211 6.58 -9.60 -3.15
N VAL A 212 5.71 -9.25 -4.07
CA VAL A 212 5.54 -9.93 -5.36
C VAL A 212 6.58 -9.43 -6.36
N GLY A 213 7.86 -9.59 -6.04
CA GLY A 213 8.97 -9.08 -6.84
C GLY A 213 9.47 -10.00 -7.95
N THR A 214 9.05 -11.28 -7.97
CA THR A 214 9.49 -12.28 -8.97
C THR A 214 8.33 -13.17 -9.40
N PRO A 215 8.39 -13.83 -10.59
CA PRO A 215 7.38 -14.79 -11.03
C PRO A 215 7.15 -15.93 -10.04
N GLN A 216 8.23 -16.39 -9.38
CA GLN A 216 8.14 -17.43 -8.35
C GLN A 216 7.28 -16.95 -7.17
N ARG A 217 7.54 -15.77 -6.60
CA ARG A 217 6.75 -15.23 -5.48
C ARG A 217 5.30 -14.93 -5.86
N LEU A 218 5.04 -14.59 -7.14
CA LEU A 218 3.69 -14.49 -7.65
C LEU A 218 2.97 -15.85 -7.60
N ALA A 219 3.62 -16.92 -8.04
CA ALA A 219 3.05 -18.26 -8.04
C ALA A 219 2.83 -18.79 -6.60
N GLU A 220 3.74 -18.53 -5.69
CA GLU A 220 3.61 -18.87 -4.27
C GLU A 220 2.43 -18.16 -3.62
N LEU A 221 2.25 -16.87 -3.90
CA LEU A 221 1.08 -16.10 -3.43
C LEU A 221 -0.21 -16.63 -4.04
N ASP A 222 -0.22 -16.95 -5.33
CA ASP A 222 -1.40 -17.52 -6.00
C ASP A 222 -1.83 -18.85 -5.37
N ALA A 223 -0.88 -19.76 -5.13
CA ALA A 223 -1.12 -21.02 -4.46
C ALA A 223 -1.64 -20.83 -3.03
N MET A 224 -1.07 -19.87 -2.27
CA MET A 224 -1.50 -19.56 -0.92
C MET A 224 -2.95 -19.06 -0.88
N LEU A 225 -3.34 -18.20 -1.83
CA LEU A 225 -4.70 -17.66 -1.91
C LEU A 225 -5.73 -18.68 -2.45
N ALA A 226 -5.31 -19.60 -3.31
CA ALA A 226 -6.14 -20.68 -3.81
C ALA A 226 -6.41 -21.78 -2.74
N GLY A 227 -5.43 -22.06 -1.89
CA GLY A 227 -5.53 -23.07 -0.81
C GLY A 227 -6.23 -22.57 0.46
N GLY A 228 -6.35 -21.28 0.65
CA GLY A 228 -7.04 -20.66 1.77
C GLY A 228 -8.42 -20.19 1.36
N THR A 229 -9.47 -20.91 1.78
CA THR A 229 -10.82 -20.34 1.83
C THR A 229 -10.77 -19.14 2.80
N ILE A 230 -10.51 -17.95 2.27
CA ILE A 230 -10.65 -16.70 3.04
C ILE A 230 -12.13 -16.59 3.31
N GLY A 231 -12.56 -16.85 4.57
CA GLY A 231 -13.92 -16.71 5.01
C GLY A 231 -14.46 -15.33 4.61
N ALA A 232 -15.33 -15.31 3.63
CA ALA A 232 -16.19 -14.17 3.37
C ALA A 232 -17.10 -14.07 4.60
N THR A 233 -16.79 -13.17 5.53
CA THR A 233 -17.76 -12.71 6.52
C THR A 233 -18.80 -11.87 5.77
N GLY A 234 -19.79 -12.55 5.19
CA GLY A 234 -21.03 -11.92 4.74
C GLY A 234 -21.84 -11.51 5.97
N PRO A 235 -22.68 -10.46 5.86
CA PRO A 235 -23.55 -10.03 6.95
C PRO A 235 -24.53 -11.15 7.30
N GLY A 236 -24.65 -11.46 8.61
CA GLY A 236 -25.43 -12.55 9.14
C GLY A 236 -26.91 -12.54 8.71
N GLU A 237 -27.36 -13.64 8.14
CA GLU A 237 -28.74 -13.97 8.04
C GLU A 237 -29.29 -14.22 9.46
N SER A 238 -30.08 -13.31 9.91
CA SER A 238 -30.91 -13.50 11.12
C SER A 238 -31.96 -14.57 10.85
N ALA A 239 -31.73 -15.80 11.32
CA ALA A 239 -32.73 -16.86 11.34
C ALA A 239 -33.85 -16.45 12.29
N GLY A 240 -34.96 -16.02 11.72
CA GLY A 240 -36.24 -15.90 12.42
C GLY A 240 -36.72 -17.27 12.89
N ARG A 241 -36.71 -17.50 14.19
CA ARG A 241 -37.42 -18.64 14.78
C ARG A 241 -38.90 -18.29 14.85
N ASN A 242 -39.65 -18.98 14.05
CA ASN A 242 -41.11 -19.01 14.15
C ASN A 242 -41.47 -20.05 15.21
N THR A 243 -41.92 -19.63 16.37
CA THR A 243 -42.60 -20.49 17.36
C THR A 243 -44.09 -20.40 17.13
N SER A 244 -44.66 -21.42 16.51
CA SER A 244 -46.10 -21.69 16.53
C SER A 244 -46.39 -22.57 17.73
N GLU A 245 -47.13 -22.04 18.69
CA GLU A 245 -47.82 -22.84 19.72
C GLU A 245 -49.29 -22.96 19.34
N SER A 246 -49.75 -24.18 19.48
CA SER A 246 -51.14 -24.59 19.48
C SER A 246 -51.83 -24.25 20.78
#